data_e958bb2f2115d444faab342831f9d64e
#
_entry.id   e958bb2f2115d444faab342831f9d64e
#
_cell.length_a   1.000
_cell.length_b   1.000
_cell.length_c   1.000
_cell.angle_alpha   90.00
_cell.angle_beta   90.00
_cell.angle_gamma   90.00
#
_symmetry.space_group_name_H-M   'P 1'
#
loop_
_entity.id
_entity.type
_entity.pdbx_description
1 polymer ?
#
loop_
_entity_poly.entity_id
_entity_poly.type
_entity_poly.pdbx_seq_one_letter_code
_entity_poly.pdbx_strand_id
1 'polypeptide(L)'
;MLKKPILLIVCVLILDQLLKVWIKTNLMIGQEIHFFDWFIIHFTENKGMAFGMEFGGSFGKYLLSIFRLVAIVAIAIYLKKIALTTGVKKGVIFSISLVLAGAIGNMIDSAFYGMIFSESYGQLATAFQGGYAGFLQGKVVDMFYFPLINGHFPDWLPLIGGNHFIFFRPVFNIADASISVGVINMLIFHRSFFK
;
A
#
# COMPACT_ATOMS: atom_id res chain seq x y z
N MET A 1 16.25 5.76 -22.12
CA MET A 1 16.40 4.84 -21.00
C MET A 1 15.28 4.98 -19.94
N LEU A 2 14.77 6.18 -19.66
CA LEU A 2 13.71 6.42 -18.65
C LEU A 2 12.28 6.01 -19.06
N LYS A 3 11.97 5.85 -20.36
CA LYS A 3 10.61 5.55 -20.84
C LYS A 3 9.99 4.31 -20.19
N LYS A 4 10.74 3.20 -20.06
CA LYS A 4 10.23 1.95 -19.48
C LYS A 4 9.95 2.07 -17.97
N PRO A 5 10.86 2.61 -17.13
CA PRO A 5 10.56 2.90 -15.73
C PRO A 5 9.32 3.79 -15.53
N ILE A 6 9.22 4.87 -16.29
CA ILE A 6 8.07 5.79 -16.20
C ILE A 6 6.78 5.08 -16.59
N LEU A 7 6.78 4.32 -17.69
CA LEU A 7 5.60 3.56 -18.11
C LEU A 7 5.14 2.57 -17.02
N LEU A 8 6.08 1.84 -16.42
CA LEU A 8 5.77 0.91 -15.32
C LEU A 8 5.14 1.65 -14.13
N ILE A 9 5.74 2.76 -13.70
CA ILE A 9 5.21 3.57 -12.59
C ILE A 9 3.79 4.04 -12.90
N VAL A 10 3.56 4.59 -14.09
CA VAL A 10 2.24 5.08 -14.51
C VAL A 10 1.22 3.95 -14.56
N CYS A 11 1.57 2.78 -15.10
CA CYS A 11 0.65 1.63 -15.14
C CYS A 11 0.27 1.17 -13.73
N VAL A 12 1.23 1.04 -12.82
CA VAL A 12 0.96 0.64 -11.43
C VAL A 12 0.05 1.67 -10.74
N LEU A 13 0.36 2.97 -10.90
CA LEU A 13 -0.44 4.04 -10.31
C LEU A 13 -1.89 4.05 -10.83
N ILE A 14 -2.08 3.90 -12.14
CA ILE A 14 -3.42 3.85 -12.73
C ILE A 14 -4.21 2.67 -12.15
N LEU A 15 -3.63 1.47 -12.12
CA LEU A 15 -4.30 0.28 -11.60
C LEU A 15 -4.63 0.43 -10.10
N ASP A 16 -3.68 0.91 -9.31
CA ASP A 16 -3.85 1.14 -7.88
C ASP A 16 -4.99 2.14 -7.61
N GLN A 17 -4.93 3.30 -8.24
CA GLN A 17 -5.89 4.37 -8.00
C GLN A 17 -7.30 4.05 -8.55
N LEU A 18 -7.40 3.41 -9.71
CA LEU A 18 -8.70 2.98 -10.24
C LEU A 18 -9.39 2.01 -9.29
N LEU A 19 -8.64 1.03 -8.78
CA LEU A 19 -9.21 0.05 -7.86
C LEU A 19 -9.58 0.70 -6.51
N LYS A 20 -8.72 1.54 -5.95
CA LYS A 20 -8.98 2.27 -4.70
C LYS A 20 -10.21 3.17 -4.79
N VAL A 21 -10.36 3.91 -5.87
CA VAL A 21 -11.54 4.75 -6.12
C VAL A 21 -12.79 3.87 -6.22
N TRP A 22 -12.73 2.78 -6.98
CA TRP A 22 -13.84 1.86 -7.11
C TRP A 22 -14.26 1.27 -5.76
N ILE A 23 -13.32 0.75 -4.98
CA ILE A 23 -13.57 0.22 -3.63
C ILE A 23 -14.27 1.28 -2.76
N LYS A 24 -13.69 2.48 -2.69
CA LYS A 24 -14.16 3.54 -1.81
C LYS A 24 -15.57 4.04 -2.17
N THR A 25 -15.94 4.00 -3.44
CA THR A 25 -17.25 4.47 -3.92
C THR A 25 -18.32 3.37 -4.01
N ASN A 26 -17.94 2.09 -3.87
CA ASN A 26 -18.87 0.97 -4.00
C ASN A 26 -18.98 0.09 -2.75
N LEU A 27 -18.08 0.25 -1.77
CA LEU A 27 -18.10 -0.49 -0.51
C LEU A 27 -18.08 0.45 0.68
N MET A 28 -18.72 0.07 1.77
CA MET A 28 -18.55 0.67 3.10
C MET A 28 -17.38 0.01 3.83
N ILE A 29 -16.74 0.73 4.75
CA ILE A 29 -15.68 0.15 5.59
C ILE A 29 -16.16 -1.13 6.26
N GLY A 30 -15.35 -2.18 6.19
CA GLY A 30 -15.64 -3.50 6.74
C GLY A 30 -16.47 -4.41 5.83
N GLN A 31 -16.97 -3.91 4.69
CA GLN A 31 -17.64 -4.79 3.73
C GLN A 31 -16.66 -5.68 2.99
N GLU A 32 -17.14 -6.87 2.63
CA GLU A 32 -16.36 -7.92 1.98
C GLU A 32 -17.04 -8.42 0.70
N ILE A 33 -16.22 -8.77 -0.28
CA ILE A 33 -16.62 -9.53 -1.47
C ILE A 33 -15.76 -10.79 -1.49
N HIS A 34 -16.37 -11.93 -1.27
CA HIS A 34 -15.69 -13.22 -1.26
C HIS A 34 -15.60 -13.78 -2.69
N PHE A 35 -14.38 -13.95 -3.21
CA PHE A 35 -14.12 -14.67 -4.45
C PHE A 35 -13.83 -16.13 -4.17
N PHE A 36 -13.04 -16.41 -3.14
CA PHE A 36 -12.67 -17.72 -2.63
C PHE A 36 -12.46 -17.63 -1.12
N ASP A 37 -12.42 -18.75 -0.40
CA ASP A 37 -12.14 -18.77 1.04
C ASP A 37 -10.77 -18.17 1.41
N TRP A 38 -9.83 -18.21 0.48
CA TRP A 38 -8.48 -17.68 0.62
C TRP A 38 -8.25 -16.34 -0.08
N PHE A 39 -9.22 -15.79 -0.81
CA PHE A 39 -9.14 -14.48 -1.46
C PHE A 39 -10.42 -13.68 -1.30
N ILE A 40 -10.32 -12.62 -0.53
CA ILE A 40 -11.42 -11.74 -0.16
C ILE A 40 -11.01 -10.29 -0.49
N ILE A 41 -11.92 -9.54 -1.07
CA ILE A 41 -11.83 -8.07 -1.07
C ILE A 41 -12.47 -7.61 0.22
N HIS A 42 -11.68 -7.05 1.13
CA HIS A 42 -12.10 -6.51 2.42
C HIS A 42 -11.73 -5.03 2.48
N PHE A 43 -12.72 -4.14 2.40
CA PHE A 43 -12.45 -2.71 2.43
C PHE A 43 -12.07 -2.24 3.84
N THR A 44 -10.88 -1.71 3.96
CA THR A 44 -10.42 -1.02 5.16
C THR A 44 -9.67 0.26 4.83
N GLU A 45 -9.62 1.19 5.78
CA GLU A 45 -8.88 2.44 5.66
C GLU A 45 -7.78 2.50 6.73
N ASN A 46 -6.59 2.83 6.30
CA ASN A 46 -5.39 2.86 7.11
C ASN A 46 -4.83 4.30 7.17
N LYS A 47 -4.55 4.80 8.35
CA LYS A 47 -3.88 6.12 8.51
C LYS A 47 -2.42 6.11 8.02
N GLY A 48 -1.99 5.00 7.46
CA GLY A 48 -0.68 4.84 6.83
C GLY A 48 0.40 4.31 7.77
N MET A 49 0.03 3.82 8.95
CA MET A 49 0.95 3.14 9.86
C MET A 49 0.74 1.63 9.81
N ALA A 50 1.83 0.88 9.91
CA ALA A 50 1.76 -0.58 9.96
C ALA A 50 0.97 -1.04 11.21
N PHE A 51 0.14 -2.07 11.03
CA PHE A 51 -0.64 -2.70 12.11
C PHE A 51 -1.59 -1.77 12.89
N GLY A 52 -2.07 -0.67 12.28
CA GLY A 52 -3.04 0.24 12.91
C GLY A 52 -2.50 1.05 14.10
N MET A 53 -1.18 1.06 14.31
CA MET A 53 -0.57 1.89 15.35
C MET A 53 -0.73 3.36 15.00
N GLU A 54 -1.38 4.13 15.92
CA GLU A 54 -1.48 5.57 15.80
C GLU A 54 -0.46 6.23 16.75
N PHE A 55 0.56 6.88 16.19
CA PHE A 55 1.52 7.62 16.97
C PHE A 55 1.29 9.12 16.80
N GLY A 56 0.96 9.83 17.89
CA GLY A 56 0.86 11.29 17.89
C GLY A 56 -0.36 11.89 17.15
N GLY A 57 -1.43 11.11 16.88
CA GLY A 57 -2.65 11.66 16.29
C GLY A 57 -2.44 12.36 14.93
N SER A 58 -3.07 13.51 14.73
CA SER A 58 -2.93 14.29 13.49
C SER A 58 -1.50 14.74 13.21
N PHE A 59 -0.72 15.10 14.25
CA PHE A 59 0.67 15.51 14.12
C PHE A 59 1.54 14.36 13.59
N GLY A 60 1.38 13.16 14.16
CA GLY A 60 2.12 11.97 13.69
C GLY A 60 1.79 11.63 12.24
N LYS A 61 0.54 11.81 11.82
CA LYS A 61 0.11 11.63 10.42
C LYS A 61 0.81 12.62 9.47
N TYR A 62 0.91 13.91 9.83
CA TYR A 62 1.65 14.89 9.04
C TYR A 62 3.13 14.53 8.94
N LEU A 63 3.76 14.19 10.06
CA LEU A 63 5.16 13.82 10.09
C LEU A 63 5.45 12.62 9.18
N LEU A 64 4.61 11.58 9.25
CA LEU A 64 4.70 10.41 8.40
C LEU A 64 4.54 10.76 6.91
N SER A 65 3.57 11.62 6.58
CA SER A 65 3.31 12.05 5.20
C SER A 65 4.49 12.86 4.64
N ILE A 66 5.08 13.75 5.44
CA ILE A 66 6.28 14.51 5.05
C ILE A 66 7.47 13.57 4.86
N PHE A 67 7.69 12.62 5.79
CA PHE A 67 8.76 11.64 5.65
C PHE A 67 8.63 10.81 4.36
N ARG A 68 7.41 10.36 4.04
CA ARG A 68 7.12 9.65 2.79
C ARG A 68 7.40 10.50 1.56
N LEU A 69 7.01 11.77 1.58
CA LEU A 69 7.27 12.69 0.48
C LEU A 69 8.78 12.86 0.22
N VAL A 70 9.56 13.05 1.29
CA VAL A 70 11.03 13.13 1.22
C VAL A 70 11.61 11.83 0.65
N ALA A 71 11.14 10.67 1.12
CA ALA A 71 11.58 9.38 0.62
C ALA A 71 11.25 9.19 -0.88
N ILE A 72 10.05 9.57 -1.31
CA ILE A 72 9.64 9.53 -2.73
C ILE A 72 10.59 10.37 -3.60
N VAL A 73 10.88 11.60 -3.19
CA VAL A 73 11.79 12.49 -3.91
C VAL A 73 13.19 11.88 -3.98
N ALA A 74 13.71 11.37 -2.87
CA ALA A 74 15.03 10.73 -2.82
C ALA A 74 15.10 9.50 -3.74
N ILE A 75 14.08 8.61 -3.71
CA ILE A 75 14.00 7.43 -4.57
C ILE A 75 13.88 7.83 -6.04
N ALA A 76 13.11 8.87 -6.37
CA ALA A 76 12.95 9.35 -7.73
C ALA A 76 14.27 9.90 -8.31
N ILE A 77 15.01 10.71 -7.52
CA ILE A 77 16.32 11.21 -7.89
C ILE A 77 17.29 10.05 -8.10
N TYR A 78 17.28 9.07 -7.18
CA TYR A 78 18.14 7.90 -7.27
C TYR A 78 17.80 7.03 -8.48
N LEU A 79 16.51 6.76 -8.75
CA LEU A 79 16.05 6.03 -9.92
C LEU A 79 16.51 6.72 -11.23
N LYS A 80 16.36 8.05 -11.32
CA LYS A 80 16.85 8.81 -12.46
C LYS A 80 18.35 8.63 -12.66
N LYS A 81 19.15 8.72 -11.60
CA LYS A 81 20.60 8.53 -11.63
C LYS A 81 20.97 7.15 -12.17
N ILE A 82 20.44 6.06 -11.58
CA ILE A 82 20.80 4.70 -11.97
C ILE A 82 20.26 4.31 -13.35
N ALA A 83 19.11 4.84 -13.77
CA ALA A 83 18.56 4.59 -15.09
C ALA A 83 19.37 5.23 -16.22
N LEU A 84 20.18 6.24 -15.92
CA LEU A 84 21.10 6.89 -16.84
C LEU A 84 22.53 6.34 -16.77
N THR A 85 22.86 5.56 -15.73
CA THR A 85 24.18 4.96 -15.54
C THR A 85 24.29 3.67 -16.37
N THR A 86 25.37 3.55 -17.14
CA THR A 86 25.68 2.32 -17.89
C THR A 86 26.08 1.19 -16.93
N GLY A 87 25.73 -0.05 -17.29
CA GLY A 87 26.08 -1.25 -16.50
C GLY A 87 25.10 -1.62 -15.37
N VAL A 88 24.15 -0.76 -15.03
CA VAL A 88 23.12 -1.10 -14.04
C VAL A 88 22.16 -2.15 -14.60
N LYS A 89 21.96 -3.25 -13.85
CA LYS A 89 21.04 -4.33 -14.25
C LYS A 89 19.61 -3.81 -14.37
N LYS A 90 18.90 -4.17 -15.43
CA LYS A 90 17.49 -3.77 -15.67
C LYS A 90 16.56 -4.16 -14.53
N GLY A 91 16.82 -5.30 -13.86
CA GLY A 91 16.05 -5.74 -12.71
C GLY A 91 16.13 -4.81 -11.50
N VAL A 92 17.29 -4.16 -11.28
CA VAL A 92 17.44 -3.13 -10.22
C VAL A 92 16.55 -1.93 -10.53
N ILE A 93 16.60 -1.44 -11.78
CA ILE A 93 15.78 -0.30 -12.22
C ILE A 93 14.28 -0.64 -12.10
N PHE A 94 13.87 -1.85 -12.52
CA PHE A 94 12.52 -2.36 -12.40
C PHE A 94 12.05 -2.37 -10.94
N SER A 95 12.85 -2.94 -10.03
CA SER A 95 12.53 -3.03 -8.61
C SER A 95 12.34 -1.67 -7.96
N ILE A 96 13.28 -0.74 -8.20
CA ILE A 96 13.18 0.61 -7.62
C ILE A 96 12.01 1.38 -8.23
N SER A 97 11.66 1.11 -9.50
CA SER A 97 10.45 1.69 -10.11
C SER A 97 9.17 1.19 -9.44
N LEU A 98 9.09 -0.09 -9.08
CA LEU A 98 7.95 -0.64 -8.33
C LEU A 98 7.85 -0.03 -6.93
N VAL A 99 8.97 0.09 -6.22
CA VAL A 99 8.99 0.74 -4.90
C VAL A 99 8.53 2.19 -5.00
N LEU A 100 9.01 2.93 -5.99
CA LEU A 100 8.61 4.32 -6.22
C LEU A 100 7.13 4.43 -6.57
N ALA A 101 6.62 3.55 -7.44
CA ALA A 101 5.22 3.55 -7.82
C ALA A 101 4.29 3.33 -6.62
N GLY A 102 4.59 2.32 -5.78
CA GLY A 102 3.79 2.04 -4.59
C GLY A 102 3.87 3.17 -3.55
N ALA A 103 5.07 3.74 -3.33
CA ALA A 103 5.22 4.88 -2.43
C ALA A 103 4.38 6.09 -2.89
N ILE A 104 4.38 6.40 -4.20
CA ILE A 104 3.55 7.46 -4.77
C ILE A 104 2.07 7.13 -4.65
N GLY A 105 1.63 5.88 -4.93
CA GLY A 105 0.24 5.45 -4.83
C GLY A 105 -0.35 5.73 -3.45
N ASN A 106 0.31 5.24 -2.40
CA ASN A 106 -0.14 5.48 -1.03
C ASN A 106 0.00 6.95 -0.58
N MET A 107 0.92 7.69 -1.20
CA MET A 107 1.04 9.13 -0.95
C MET A 107 -0.12 9.92 -1.57
N ILE A 108 -0.62 9.54 -2.73
CA ILE A 108 -1.80 10.15 -3.37
C ILE A 108 -3.01 10.05 -2.44
N ASP A 109 -3.28 8.87 -1.88
CA ASP A 109 -4.36 8.68 -0.91
C ASP A 109 -4.18 9.60 0.29
N SER A 110 -2.99 9.59 0.90
CA SER A 110 -2.68 10.42 2.07
C SER A 110 -2.81 11.91 1.80
N ALA A 111 -2.44 12.36 0.59
CA ALA A 111 -2.47 13.78 0.23
C ALA A 111 -3.89 14.26 -0.11
N PHE A 112 -4.67 13.47 -0.84
CA PHE A 112 -5.85 13.99 -1.52
C PHE A 112 -7.17 13.34 -1.10
N TYR A 113 -7.19 12.07 -0.67
CA TYR A 113 -8.45 11.37 -0.41
C TYR A 113 -9.27 12.00 0.72
N GLY A 114 -8.59 12.58 1.73
CA GLY A 114 -9.27 13.34 2.78
C GLY A 114 -10.08 14.53 2.26
N MET A 115 -9.59 15.20 1.22
CA MET A 115 -10.25 16.37 0.63
C MET A 115 -11.29 15.99 -0.43
N ILE A 116 -11.07 14.88 -1.16
CA ILE A 116 -11.89 14.49 -2.30
C ILE A 116 -13.13 13.73 -1.87
N PHE A 117 -13.00 12.81 -0.90
CA PHE A 117 -14.06 11.87 -0.54
C PHE A 117 -14.69 12.20 0.81
N SER A 118 -15.98 11.88 0.96
CA SER A 118 -16.64 11.82 2.26
C SER A 118 -16.19 10.60 3.08
N GLU A 119 -16.60 10.49 4.36
CA GLU A 119 -16.37 9.30 5.19
C GLU A 119 -17.03 8.07 4.58
N SER A 120 -16.39 6.90 4.79
CA SER A 120 -16.88 5.59 4.32
C SER A 120 -17.49 4.74 5.45
N TYR A 121 -17.59 5.30 6.66
CA TYR A 121 -18.14 4.58 7.80
C TYR A 121 -19.67 4.62 7.78
N GLY A 122 -20.30 3.45 7.66
CA GLY A 122 -21.76 3.31 7.61
C GLY A 122 -22.43 3.86 6.34
N GLN A 123 -21.65 4.30 5.37
CA GLN A 123 -22.14 4.84 4.09
C GLN A 123 -21.10 4.65 2.96
N LEU A 124 -21.54 4.72 1.71
CA LEU A 124 -20.64 4.79 0.56
C LEU A 124 -20.03 6.19 0.48
N ALA A 125 -18.73 6.26 0.22
CA ALA A 125 -18.11 7.56 0.04
C ALA A 125 -18.55 8.22 -1.28
N THR A 126 -18.81 9.51 -1.21
CA THR A 126 -19.08 10.36 -2.37
C THR A 126 -17.87 11.23 -2.67
N ALA A 127 -17.58 11.44 -3.95
CA ALA A 127 -16.48 12.31 -4.37
C ALA A 127 -16.98 13.75 -4.54
N PHE A 128 -16.14 14.72 -4.15
CA PHE A 128 -16.35 16.16 -4.34
C PHE A 128 -17.60 16.76 -3.67
N GLN A 129 -18.15 16.08 -2.66
CA GLN A 129 -19.31 16.53 -1.88
C GLN A 129 -18.97 16.88 -0.43
N GLY A 130 -17.73 17.25 -0.18
CA GLY A 130 -17.18 17.53 1.15
C GLY A 130 -16.20 16.45 1.58
N GLY A 131 -14.98 16.85 1.95
CA GLY A 131 -13.91 15.95 2.38
C GLY A 131 -14.00 15.60 3.85
N TYR A 132 -13.53 14.41 4.23
CA TYR A 132 -13.48 13.99 5.63
C TYR A 132 -12.24 14.50 6.38
N ALA A 133 -11.23 15.00 5.67
CA ALA A 133 -9.99 15.50 6.27
C ALA A 133 -9.27 16.49 5.35
N GLY A 134 -8.27 17.20 5.89
CA GLY A 134 -7.47 18.14 5.13
C GLY A 134 -6.35 17.47 4.31
N PHE A 135 -5.54 18.30 3.64
CA PHE A 135 -4.36 17.88 2.88
C PHE A 135 -3.39 17.08 3.76
N LEU A 136 -2.82 15.98 3.23
CA LEU A 136 -1.94 15.04 3.91
C LEU A 136 -2.58 14.23 5.07
N GLN A 137 -3.88 14.36 5.29
CA GLN A 137 -4.63 13.65 6.33
C GLN A 137 -5.49 12.50 5.79
N GLY A 138 -5.47 12.28 4.48
CA GLY A 138 -6.20 11.18 3.83
C GLY A 138 -5.78 9.81 4.36
N LYS A 139 -6.70 8.87 4.45
CA LYS A 139 -6.45 7.48 4.80
C LYS A 139 -6.13 6.69 3.53
N VAL A 140 -5.20 5.74 3.62
CA VAL A 140 -4.88 4.82 2.54
C VAL A 140 -5.99 3.77 2.44
N VAL A 141 -6.42 3.47 1.22
CA VAL A 141 -7.43 2.45 0.95
C VAL A 141 -6.77 1.10 0.76
N ASP A 142 -7.11 0.13 1.61
CA ASP A 142 -6.65 -1.25 1.55
C ASP A 142 -7.82 -2.18 1.25
N MET A 143 -7.56 -3.29 0.49
CA MET A 143 -8.64 -4.16 0.04
C MET A 143 -8.29 -5.64 -0.11
N PHE A 144 -7.05 -6.00 -0.39
CA PHE A 144 -6.68 -7.41 -0.61
C PHE A 144 -6.45 -8.13 0.71
N TYR A 145 -7.26 -9.13 0.98
CA TYR A 145 -7.17 -9.98 2.15
C TYR A 145 -7.02 -11.44 1.74
N PHE A 146 -5.98 -12.10 2.25
CA PHE A 146 -5.65 -13.48 1.94
C PHE A 146 -5.54 -14.31 3.23
N PRO A 147 -6.64 -14.74 3.85
CA PRO A 147 -6.62 -15.64 5.01
C PRO A 147 -6.20 -17.06 4.56
N LEU A 148 -4.90 -17.26 4.31
CA LEU A 148 -4.38 -18.48 3.68
C LEU A 148 -4.61 -19.74 4.52
N ILE A 149 -4.49 -19.63 5.86
CA ILE A 149 -4.79 -20.72 6.77
C ILE A 149 -5.63 -20.16 7.92
N ASN A 150 -6.80 -20.73 8.11
CA ASN A 150 -7.71 -20.41 9.19
C ASN A 150 -7.90 -21.68 10.03
N GLY A 151 -7.50 -21.65 11.31
CA GLY A 151 -7.50 -22.84 12.15
C GLY A 151 -7.32 -22.54 13.63
N HIS A 152 -7.08 -23.58 14.39
CA HIS A 152 -6.79 -23.50 15.82
C HIS A 152 -5.41 -24.10 16.09
N PHE A 153 -4.69 -23.50 17.03
CA PHE A 153 -3.45 -24.10 17.50
C PHE A 153 -3.74 -25.44 18.18
N PRO A 154 -2.91 -26.47 17.99
CA PRO A 154 -3.06 -27.74 18.70
C PRO A 154 -3.12 -27.53 20.21
N ASP A 155 -4.02 -28.27 20.91
CA ASP A 155 -4.27 -28.10 22.35
C ASP A 155 -3.05 -28.36 23.23
N TRP A 156 -2.07 -29.13 22.73
CA TRP A 156 -0.82 -29.44 23.44
C TRP A 156 0.16 -28.26 23.51
N LEU A 157 -0.05 -27.16 22.76
CA LEU A 157 0.85 -26.01 22.80
C LEU A 157 0.64 -25.18 24.07
N PRO A 158 1.68 -24.94 24.88
CA PRO A 158 1.57 -24.11 26.06
C PRO A 158 1.16 -22.68 25.69
N LEU A 159 0.30 -22.07 26.50
CA LEU A 159 -0.16 -20.66 26.42
C LEU A 159 -1.08 -20.32 25.24
N ILE A 160 -1.01 -21.02 24.10
CA ILE A 160 -1.76 -20.70 22.88
C ILE A 160 -2.60 -21.86 22.36
N GLY A 161 -2.53 -23.05 22.96
CA GLY A 161 -3.32 -24.23 22.56
C GLY A 161 -4.82 -23.91 22.53
N GLY A 162 -5.52 -24.42 21.53
CA GLY A 162 -6.93 -24.16 21.30
C GLY A 162 -7.29 -22.75 20.77
N ASN A 163 -6.36 -21.79 20.81
CA ASN A 163 -6.63 -20.45 20.30
C ASN A 163 -6.77 -20.45 18.77
N HIS A 164 -7.74 -19.66 18.30
CA HIS A 164 -7.95 -19.45 16.87
C HIS A 164 -6.80 -18.60 16.27
N PHE A 165 -6.27 -19.02 15.12
CA PHE A 165 -5.30 -18.24 14.37
C PHE A 165 -5.67 -18.15 12.90
N ILE A 166 -5.29 -17.01 12.28
CA ILE A 166 -5.35 -16.81 10.85
C ILE A 166 -3.93 -16.49 10.39
N PHE A 167 -3.41 -17.30 9.45
CA PHE A 167 -2.13 -17.01 8.82
C PHE A 167 -2.35 -16.01 7.68
N PHE A 168 -1.56 -14.95 7.69
CA PHE A 168 -1.60 -13.81 6.79
C PHE A 168 -2.85 -12.92 6.98
N ARG A 169 -2.89 -12.22 8.10
CA ARG A 169 -3.96 -11.26 8.46
C ARG A 169 -3.92 -9.91 7.75
N PRO A 170 -2.75 -9.38 7.28
CA PRO A 170 -2.71 -8.03 6.72
C PRO A 170 -3.63 -7.88 5.50
N VAL A 171 -4.39 -6.78 5.50
CA VAL A 171 -5.07 -6.27 4.31
C VAL A 171 -4.15 -5.26 3.65
N PHE A 172 -4.01 -5.30 2.33
CA PHE A 172 -3.08 -4.46 1.59
C PHE A 172 -3.67 -4.07 0.22
N ASN A 173 -2.96 -3.22 -0.52
CA ASN A 173 -3.36 -2.72 -1.84
C ASN A 173 -2.29 -2.99 -2.91
N ILE A 174 -2.53 -2.54 -4.16
CA ILE A 174 -1.57 -2.70 -5.27
C ILE A 174 -0.25 -1.96 -5.00
N ALA A 175 -0.31 -0.78 -4.38
CA ALA A 175 0.87 0.00 -4.03
C ALA A 175 1.77 -0.76 -3.05
N ASP A 176 1.20 -1.39 -2.00
CA ASP A 176 1.94 -2.20 -1.03
C ASP A 176 2.53 -3.46 -1.66
N ALA A 177 1.75 -4.13 -2.52
CA ALA A 177 2.24 -5.27 -3.30
C ALA A 177 3.43 -4.87 -4.18
N SER A 178 3.37 -3.71 -4.84
CA SER A 178 4.45 -3.20 -5.68
C SER A 178 5.72 -2.91 -4.87
N ILE A 179 5.59 -2.28 -3.70
CA ILE A 179 6.73 -2.06 -2.79
C ILE A 179 7.34 -3.41 -2.39
N SER A 180 6.50 -4.35 -1.94
CA SER A 180 6.93 -5.66 -1.46
C SER A 180 7.66 -6.46 -2.55
N VAL A 181 7.09 -6.54 -3.76
CA VAL A 181 7.69 -7.21 -4.91
C VAL A 181 9.01 -6.54 -5.30
N GLY A 182 9.06 -5.21 -5.33
CA GLY A 182 10.27 -4.45 -5.62
C GLY A 182 11.39 -4.74 -4.63
N VAL A 183 11.09 -4.70 -3.33
CA VAL A 183 12.05 -4.99 -2.25
C VAL A 183 12.52 -6.45 -2.30
N ILE A 184 11.60 -7.41 -2.37
CA ILE A 184 11.93 -8.84 -2.42
C ILE A 184 12.81 -9.15 -3.64
N ASN A 185 12.47 -8.62 -4.81
CA ASN A 185 13.28 -8.80 -6.02
C ASN A 185 14.71 -8.25 -5.84
N MET A 186 14.86 -7.09 -5.20
CA MET A 186 16.19 -6.54 -4.89
C MET A 186 16.97 -7.45 -3.95
N LEU A 187 16.36 -7.93 -2.87
CA LEU A 187 17.03 -8.73 -1.84
C LEU A 187 17.41 -10.13 -2.33
N ILE A 188 16.58 -10.75 -3.17
CA ILE A 188 16.81 -12.12 -3.66
C ILE A 188 17.76 -12.12 -4.86
N PHE A 189 17.45 -11.32 -5.89
CA PHE A 189 18.10 -11.42 -7.19
C PHE A 189 19.18 -10.35 -7.45
N HIS A 190 19.19 -9.28 -6.65
CA HIS A 190 20.06 -8.13 -6.88
C HIS A 190 20.85 -7.69 -5.65
N ARG A 191 21.01 -8.55 -4.64
CA ARG A 191 21.76 -8.22 -3.43
C ARG A 191 23.22 -7.80 -3.68
N SER A 192 23.82 -8.24 -4.79
CA SER A 192 25.15 -7.77 -5.20
C SER A 192 25.23 -6.28 -5.54
N PHE A 193 24.08 -5.64 -5.73
CA PHE A 193 23.99 -4.19 -5.96
C PHE A 193 24.28 -3.37 -4.70
N PHE A 194 24.15 -3.97 -3.53
CA PHE A 194 24.43 -3.34 -2.22
C PHE A 194 25.86 -3.56 -1.73
N LYS A 195 26.69 -4.32 -2.49
CA LYS A 195 28.12 -4.53 -2.24
C LYS A 195 28.95 -3.56 -3.08
#